data_275c5f953f96ac91e4cd9eede57c3aea
#
_entry.id   275c5f953f96ac91e4cd9eede57c3aea
#
_cell.length_a   1.000
_cell.length_b   1.000
_cell.length_c   1.000
_cell.angle_alpha   90.00
_cell.angle_beta   90.00
_cell.angle_gamma   90.00
#
_symmetry.space_group_name_H-M   'P 1'
#
loop_
_entity.id
_entity.type
_entity.pdbx_description
1 polymer ?
#
loop_
_entity_poly.entity_id
_entity_poly.type
_entity_poly.pdbx_seq_one_letter_code
_entity_poly.pdbx_strand_id
1 'polypeptide(L)'
;MNSDFARVSKLGFGCMRLPQTDPKDPTAIDIEHVKQMVDTYLAGGGNYFDTAFVYHNGASEKALGEALVARHPRESYTIATKCLAWACPDEKTAKSNLPTSLERLGTDYIDFYLLHNVGGKRTKVFDDWGMWDFAQKAKQDGLIRHVGFSMHDGPETLDRVLTDHPEMEFVQLQVNYLDWESPVAQSRRCMEVAAEHDVPVIIMEPARGGMLVNLADRVAAPLVACSPEKSLASWSYRFCYNLPGVLTVLSGMSTIDQVRQNIADFKANEPFSPAETEALAQTREILESIAAIPCTNCRYCVKGCPQEVAIPEIMGLLNLEAQVENNKFVSDLYSWQAKPGRASACIECGLCESMCPQQIGIIENLKTAVEHFE
;
A
#
# COMPACT_ATOMS: atom_id res chain seq x y z
N MET A 1 -11.51 21.88 6.44
CA MET A 1 -11.39 20.75 5.48
C MET A 1 -11.80 21.27 4.12
N ASN A 2 -11.01 21.06 3.07
CA ASN A 2 -11.32 21.49 1.70
C ASN A 2 -12.66 20.87 1.26
N SER A 3 -13.52 21.62 0.57
CA SER A 3 -14.85 21.15 0.12
C SER A 3 -14.76 19.90 -0.77
N ASP A 4 -13.68 19.77 -1.55
CA ASP A 4 -13.45 18.64 -2.45
C ASP A 4 -13.13 17.36 -1.67
N PHE A 5 -12.39 17.45 -0.56
CA PHE A 5 -12.11 16.30 0.32
C PHE A 5 -13.38 15.74 0.98
N ALA A 6 -14.34 16.62 1.30
CA ALA A 6 -15.62 16.19 1.89
C ALA A 6 -16.48 15.34 0.93
N ARG A 7 -16.22 15.40 -0.39
CA ARG A 7 -16.93 14.63 -1.41
C ARG A 7 -16.34 13.24 -1.64
N VAL A 8 -15.11 12.98 -1.20
CA VAL A 8 -14.43 11.71 -1.40
C VAL A 8 -15.11 10.60 -0.60
N SER A 9 -15.45 9.49 -1.27
CA SER A 9 -16.02 8.31 -0.60
C SER A 9 -14.99 7.68 0.33
N LYS A 10 -15.45 7.20 1.48
CA LYS A 10 -14.57 6.55 2.47
C LYS A 10 -13.95 5.24 1.96
N LEU A 11 -14.62 4.50 1.09
CA LEU A 11 -14.05 3.40 0.34
C LEU A 11 -13.41 3.95 -0.92
N GLY A 12 -12.13 3.67 -1.16
CA GLY A 12 -11.40 3.96 -2.38
C GLY A 12 -11.16 2.69 -3.21
N PHE A 13 -11.31 2.78 -4.52
CA PHE A 13 -11.05 1.69 -5.46
C PHE A 13 -9.57 1.70 -5.87
N GLY A 14 -8.77 0.79 -5.30
CA GLY A 14 -7.35 0.62 -5.64
C GLY A 14 -7.17 -0.22 -6.92
N CYS A 15 -6.52 0.33 -7.93
CA CYS A 15 -6.34 -0.28 -9.24
C CYS A 15 -5.00 -1.02 -9.43
N MET A 16 -4.31 -1.36 -8.34
CA MET A 16 -3.07 -2.14 -8.38
C MET A 16 -3.33 -3.65 -8.63
N ARG A 17 -4.56 -4.13 -8.39
CA ARG A 17 -4.95 -5.55 -8.45
C ARG A 17 -6.14 -5.78 -9.35
N LEU A 18 -6.19 -5.07 -10.50
CA LEU A 18 -7.26 -5.27 -11.50
C LEU A 18 -7.24 -6.72 -12.01
N PRO A 19 -8.41 -7.32 -12.30
CA PRO A 19 -8.50 -8.66 -12.83
C PRO A 19 -7.80 -8.78 -14.19
N GLN A 20 -7.16 -9.92 -14.42
CA GLN A 20 -6.36 -10.21 -15.60
C GLN A 20 -6.92 -11.43 -16.34
N THR A 21 -6.88 -11.39 -17.67
CA THR A 21 -7.20 -12.54 -18.55
C THR A 21 -6.04 -13.54 -18.61
N ASP A 22 -4.81 -13.08 -18.42
CA ASP A 22 -3.59 -13.90 -18.25
C ASP A 22 -2.80 -13.44 -17.01
N PRO A 23 -2.71 -14.27 -15.96
CA PRO A 23 -1.98 -13.91 -14.75
C PRO A 23 -0.46 -13.79 -14.93
N LYS A 24 0.08 -14.21 -16.08
CA LYS A 24 1.50 -14.07 -16.43
C LYS A 24 1.81 -12.75 -17.15
N ASP A 25 0.81 -12.12 -17.75
CA ASP A 25 0.93 -10.82 -18.38
C ASP A 25 0.25 -9.75 -17.54
N PRO A 26 1.01 -8.90 -16.82
CA PRO A 26 0.44 -7.83 -15.99
C PRO A 26 -0.36 -6.81 -16.80
N THR A 27 -0.19 -6.76 -18.13
CA THR A 27 -0.91 -5.81 -18.99
C THR A 27 -2.23 -6.37 -19.53
N ALA A 28 -2.46 -7.69 -19.43
CA ALA A 28 -3.66 -8.38 -19.91
C ALA A 28 -4.85 -8.19 -18.95
N ILE A 29 -5.31 -6.95 -18.78
CA ILE A 29 -6.45 -6.64 -17.92
C ILE A 29 -7.75 -7.12 -18.53
N ASP A 30 -8.61 -7.78 -17.73
CA ASP A 30 -9.98 -8.12 -18.10
C ASP A 30 -10.87 -6.86 -18.05
N ILE A 31 -10.86 -6.11 -19.13
CA ILE A 31 -11.53 -4.81 -19.22
C ILE A 31 -13.05 -4.89 -19.03
N GLU A 32 -13.68 -5.96 -19.50
CA GLU A 32 -15.13 -6.11 -19.35
C GLU A 32 -15.51 -6.39 -17.89
N HIS A 33 -14.69 -7.15 -17.17
CA HIS A 33 -14.87 -7.35 -15.75
C HIS A 33 -14.61 -6.03 -14.97
N VAL A 34 -13.57 -5.27 -15.34
CA VAL A 34 -13.28 -3.95 -14.73
C VAL A 34 -14.45 -2.98 -14.94
N LYS A 35 -15.07 -2.94 -16.14
CA LYS A 35 -16.26 -2.11 -16.41
C LYS A 35 -17.41 -2.44 -15.45
N GLN A 36 -17.70 -3.73 -15.24
CA GLN A 36 -18.75 -4.16 -14.30
C GLN A 36 -18.42 -3.80 -12.85
N MET A 37 -17.15 -3.92 -12.45
CA MET A 37 -16.69 -3.53 -11.12
C MET A 37 -16.84 -2.03 -10.90
N VAL A 38 -16.43 -1.20 -11.87
CA VAL A 38 -16.58 0.27 -11.85
C VAL A 38 -18.03 0.66 -11.73
N ASP A 39 -18.93 0.09 -12.56
CA ASP A 39 -20.36 0.37 -12.52
C ASP A 39 -20.97 0.00 -11.16
N THR A 40 -20.60 -1.16 -10.62
CA THR A 40 -21.05 -1.63 -9.31
C THR A 40 -20.57 -0.69 -8.20
N TYR A 41 -19.32 -0.25 -8.25
CA TYR A 41 -18.73 0.63 -7.24
C TYR A 41 -19.37 2.02 -7.24
N LEU A 42 -19.55 2.64 -8.43
CA LEU A 42 -20.22 3.93 -8.56
C LEU A 42 -21.69 3.86 -8.11
N ALA A 43 -22.43 2.81 -8.54
CA ALA A 43 -23.81 2.58 -8.10
C ALA A 43 -23.91 2.37 -6.58
N GLY A 44 -22.87 1.85 -5.96
CA GLY A 44 -22.74 1.68 -4.51
C GLY A 44 -22.47 2.98 -3.74
N GLY A 45 -22.18 4.10 -4.44
CA GLY A 45 -21.87 5.40 -3.86
C GLY A 45 -20.36 5.65 -3.68
N GLY A 46 -19.51 4.75 -4.19
CA GLY A 46 -18.06 4.98 -4.28
C GLY A 46 -17.73 5.98 -5.39
N ASN A 47 -16.67 6.77 -5.22
CA ASN A 47 -16.28 7.76 -6.22
C ASN A 47 -14.77 8.04 -6.30
N TYR A 48 -13.94 7.34 -5.54
CA TYR A 48 -12.48 7.55 -5.51
C TYR A 48 -11.75 6.37 -6.13
N PHE A 49 -10.98 6.62 -7.20
CA PHE A 49 -10.18 5.62 -7.91
C PHE A 49 -8.70 5.95 -7.77
N ASP A 50 -7.91 4.98 -7.28
CA ASP A 50 -6.47 5.11 -7.08
C ASP A 50 -5.70 4.24 -8.06
N THR A 51 -4.92 4.85 -8.93
CA THR A 51 -3.98 4.17 -9.83
C THR A 51 -2.56 4.72 -9.68
N ALA A 52 -1.63 4.31 -10.51
CA ALA A 52 -0.29 4.86 -10.64
C ALA A 52 0.27 4.60 -12.03
N PHE A 53 1.22 5.43 -12.44
CA PHE A 53 1.92 5.35 -13.72
C PHE A 53 2.45 3.95 -14.05
N VAL A 54 2.86 3.20 -13.02
CA VAL A 54 3.51 1.88 -13.15
C VAL A 54 2.57 0.68 -12.94
N TYR A 55 1.36 0.90 -12.44
CA TYR A 55 0.48 -0.23 -12.15
C TYR A 55 0.14 -0.98 -13.43
N HIS A 56 0.26 -2.32 -13.36
CA HIS A 56 0.09 -3.18 -14.53
C HIS A 56 0.98 -2.75 -15.73
N ASN A 57 2.21 -2.30 -15.46
CA ASN A 57 3.13 -1.78 -16.48
C ASN A 57 2.52 -0.63 -17.31
N GLY A 58 1.70 0.21 -16.68
CA GLY A 58 1.00 1.34 -17.30
C GLY A 58 -0.37 1.00 -17.91
N ALA A 59 -0.79 -0.27 -17.90
CA ALA A 59 -2.09 -0.67 -18.42
C ALA A 59 -3.24 -0.29 -17.47
N SER A 60 -2.99 -0.09 -16.16
CA SER A 60 -4.01 0.30 -15.19
C SER A 60 -4.64 1.66 -15.51
N GLU A 61 -3.84 2.67 -15.88
CA GLU A 61 -4.34 3.98 -16.30
C GLU A 61 -5.19 3.89 -17.58
N LYS A 62 -4.75 3.08 -18.57
CA LYS A 62 -5.51 2.85 -19.81
C LYS A 62 -6.83 2.15 -19.52
N ALA A 63 -6.83 1.15 -18.65
CA ALA A 63 -8.05 0.44 -18.25
C ALA A 63 -9.06 1.37 -17.57
N LEU A 64 -8.61 2.28 -16.69
CA LEU A 64 -9.49 3.31 -16.13
C LEU A 64 -9.97 4.30 -17.18
N GLY A 65 -9.13 4.69 -18.13
CA GLY A 65 -9.55 5.51 -19.27
C GLY A 65 -10.73 4.90 -20.01
N GLU A 66 -10.66 3.59 -20.29
CA GLU A 66 -11.72 2.86 -21.01
C GLU A 66 -12.93 2.52 -20.11
N ALA A 67 -12.69 2.04 -18.88
CA ALA A 67 -13.76 1.52 -18.03
C ALA A 67 -14.51 2.63 -17.26
N LEU A 68 -13.86 3.75 -16.96
CA LEU A 68 -14.40 4.83 -16.16
C LEU A 68 -14.57 6.11 -16.99
N VAL A 69 -13.45 6.69 -17.47
CA VAL A 69 -13.44 8.05 -18.03
C VAL A 69 -14.29 8.17 -19.29
N ALA A 70 -14.20 7.21 -20.20
CA ALA A 70 -14.99 7.18 -21.45
C ALA A 70 -16.48 6.91 -21.25
N ARG A 71 -16.92 6.49 -20.05
CA ARG A 71 -18.28 5.96 -19.83
C ARG A 71 -19.10 6.75 -18.81
N HIS A 72 -18.46 7.50 -17.92
CA HIS A 72 -19.14 8.17 -16.81
C HIS A 72 -18.85 9.68 -16.81
N PRO A 73 -19.79 10.52 -16.34
CA PRO A 73 -19.58 11.96 -16.22
C PRO A 73 -18.37 12.27 -15.34
N ARG A 74 -17.47 13.15 -15.81
CA ARG A 74 -16.18 13.43 -15.13
C ARG A 74 -16.34 13.94 -13.69
N GLU A 75 -17.40 14.65 -13.41
CA GLU A 75 -17.74 15.17 -12.08
C GLU A 75 -18.30 14.13 -11.10
N SER A 76 -18.62 12.91 -11.56
CA SER A 76 -19.18 11.86 -10.73
C SER A 76 -18.15 11.07 -9.95
N TYR A 77 -16.85 11.24 -10.26
CA TYR A 77 -15.74 10.51 -9.65
C TYR A 77 -14.50 11.37 -9.49
N THR A 78 -13.57 10.88 -8.71
CA THR A 78 -12.22 11.43 -8.52
C THR A 78 -11.17 10.40 -8.90
N ILE A 79 -10.07 10.83 -9.56
CA ILE A 79 -8.95 9.98 -9.95
C ILE A 79 -7.70 10.43 -9.22
N ALA A 80 -7.00 9.47 -8.62
CA ALA A 80 -5.65 9.61 -8.13
C ALA A 80 -4.68 8.83 -9.01
N THR A 81 -3.57 9.47 -9.42
CA THR A 81 -2.42 8.77 -10.02
C THR A 81 -1.11 9.31 -9.48
N LYS A 82 0.01 8.64 -9.78
CA LYS A 82 1.27 8.85 -9.07
C LYS A 82 2.47 8.91 -10.03
N CYS A 83 3.39 9.86 -9.78
CA CYS A 83 4.66 10.00 -10.48
C CYS A 83 5.76 9.15 -9.85
N LEU A 84 6.43 8.32 -10.63
CA LEU A 84 7.50 7.44 -10.18
C LEU A 84 8.91 8.02 -10.49
N ALA A 85 9.21 9.24 -10.02
CA ALA A 85 10.45 9.94 -10.38
C ALA A 85 11.72 9.12 -10.09
N TRP A 86 11.81 8.49 -8.93
CA TRP A 86 13.00 7.74 -8.50
C TRP A 86 13.32 6.48 -9.34
N ALA A 87 12.42 6.03 -10.20
CA ALA A 87 12.66 4.93 -11.15
C ALA A 87 12.83 5.42 -12.59
N CYS A 88 12.77 6.73 -12.81
CA CYS A 88 13.04 7.33 -14.12
C CYS A 88 14.54 7.52 -14.33
N PRO A 89 15.03 7.46 -15.59
CA PRO A 89 16.44 7.66 -15.89
C PRO A 89 16.89 9.11 -15.73
N ASP A 90 15.97 10.08 -15.85
CA ASP A 90 16.25 11.51 -15.79
C ASP A 90 15.00 12.34 -15.43
N GLU A 91 15.23 13.61 -15.10
CA GLU A 91 14.21 14.61 -14.76
C GLU A 91 13.14 14.77 -15.86
N LYS A 92 13.55 14.81 -17.12
CA LYS A 92 12.65 14.99 -18.27
C LYS A 92 11.64 13.84 -18.33
N THR A 93 12.12 12.61 -18.18
CA THR A 93 11.28 11.42 -18.15
C THR A 93 10.34 11.42 -16.94
N ALA A 94 10.82 11.82 -15.76
CA ALA A 94 9.97 11.94 -14.57
C ALA A 94 8.84 12.96 -14.78
N LYS A 95 9.14 14.13 -15.29
CA LYS A 95 8.15 15.17 -15.59
C LYS A 95 7.17 14.78 -16.70
N SER A 96 7.57 13.89 -17.61
CA SER A 96 6.68 13.37 -18.66
C SER A 96 5.65 12.35 -18.15
N ASN A 97 5.78 11.87 -16.89
CA ASN A 97 4.77 10.97 -16.31
C ASN A 97 3.38 11.61 -16.30
N LEU A 98 3.26 12.87 -15.91
CA LEU A 98 1.95 13.57 -15.83
C LEU A 98 1.25 13.67 -17.20
N PRO A 99 1.82 14.24 -18.26
CA PRO A 99 1.15 14.28 -19.55
C PRO A 99 0.85 12.88 -20.11
N THR A 100 1.71 11.90 -19.88
CA THR A 100 1.44 10.51 -20.26
C THR A 100 0.28 9.91 -19.49
N SER A 101 0.16 10.20 -18.18
CA SER A 101 -0.98 9.75 -17.36
C SER A 101 -2.30 10.37 -17.84
N LEU A 102 -2.30 11.67 -18.15
CA LEU A 102 -3.47 12.36 -18.73
C LEU A 102 -3.90 11.72 -20.06
N GLU A 103 -2.94 11.43 -20.95
CA GLU A 103 -3.19 10.76 -22.22
C GLU A 103 -3.76 9.34 -22.02
N ARG A 104 -3.15 8.53 -21.15
CA ARG A 104 -3.60 7.15 -20.87
C ARG A 104 -5.00 7.10 -20.26
N LEU A 105 -5.29 8.03 -19.37
CA LEU A 105 -6.60 8.17 -18.73
C LEU A 105 -7.65 8.81 -19.65
N GLY A 106 -7.23 9.59 -20.67
CA GLY A 106 -8.13 10.32 -21.55
C GLY A 106 -8.86 11.45 -20.83
N THR A 107 -8.18 12.20 -19.96
CA THR A 107 -8.74 13.29 -19.16
C THR A 107 -7.85 14.53 -19.18
N ASP A 108 -8.44 15.71 -19.02
CA ASP A 108 -7.72 16.98 -19.04
C ASP A 108 -7.08 17.32 -17.68
N TYR A 109 -7.50 16.65 -16.60
CA TYR A 109 -6.98 16.91 -15.26
C TYR A 109 -7.04 15.67 -14.34
N ILE A 110 -6.17 15.64 -13.34
CA ILE A 110 -6.13 14.66 -12.25
C ILE A 110 -6.64 15.32 -10.97
N ASP A 111 -7.52 14.63 -10.21
CA ASP A 111 -8.00 15.19 -8.94
C ASP A 111 -6.94 15.11 -7.86
N PHE A 112 -6.25 13.96 -7.70
CA PHE A 112 -5.23 13.72 -6.68
C PHE A 112 -3.95 13.21 -7.34
N TYR A 113 -2.89 14.01 -7.29
CA TYR A 113 -1.59 13.64 -7.87
C TYR A 113 -0.56 13.43 -6.78
N LEU A 114 0.08 12.27 -6.78
CA LEU A 114 1.03 11.88 -5.75
C LEU A 114 2.46 11.79 -6.28
N LEU A 115 3.41 12.32 -5.52
CA LEU A 115 4.80 11.95 -5.63
C LEU A 115 4.96 10.55 -5.01
N HIS A 116 5.33 9.56 -5.82
CA HIS A 116 5.18 8.13 -5.49
C HIS A 116 6.33 7.61 -4.65
N ASN A 117 6.01 7.10 -3.43
CA ASN A 117 6.95 6.42 -2.55
C ASN A 117 8.16 7.30 -2.16
N VAL A 118 7.86 8.50 -1.67
CA VAL A 118 8.84 9.39 -1.04
C VAL A 118 9.40 8.70 0.22
N GLY A 119 10.68 8.91 0.52
CA GLY A 119 11.34 8.34 1.70
C GLY A 119 12.77 7.86 1.43
N GLY A 120 13.59 7.80 2.46
CA GLY A 120 14.99 7.40 2.38
C GLY A 120 15.76 8.14 1.29
N LYS A 121 16.50 7.39 0.49
CA LYS A 121 17.27 7.95 -0.65
C LYS A 121 16.41 8.45 -1.81
N ARG A 122 15.13 8.04 -1.88
CA ARG A 122 14.21 8.42 -2.95
C ARG A 122 13.79 9.88 -2.86
N THR A 123 13.67 10.43 -1.64
CA THR A 123 13.35 11.84 -1.43
C THR A 123 14.29 12.75 -2.20
N LYS A 124 15.59 12.45 -2.17
CA LYS A 124 16.60 13.24 -2.86
C LYS A 124 16.35 13.38 -4.38
N VAL A 125 15.77 12.40 -5.03
CA VAL A 125 15.44 12.48 -6.47
C VAL A 125 14.35 13.51 -6.72
N PHE A 126 13.33 13.58 -5.84
CA PHE A 126 12.27 14.58 -5.94
C PHE A 126 12.82 16.00 -5.71
N ASP A 127 13.77 16.15 -4.77
CA ASP A 127 14.45 17.43 -4.48
C ASP A 127 15.33 17.86 -5.66
N ASP A 128 16.25 16.99 -6.10
CA ASP A 128 17.25 17.29 -7.13
C ASP A 128 16.58 17.64 -8.48
N TRP A 129 15.43 17.04 -8.79
CA TRP A 129 14.71 17.25 -10.05
C TRP A 129 13.56 18.26 -9.96
N GLY A 130 13.42 18.93 -8.81
CA GLY A 130 12.39 19.95 -8.60
C GLY A 130 10.97 19.43 -8.82
N MET A 131 10.68 18.20 -8.36
CA MET A 131 9.40 17.56 -8.59
C MET A 131 8.28 18.16 -7.74
N TRP A 132 8.59 18.73 -6.59
CA TRP A 132 7.66 19.46 -5.73
C TRP A 132 7.12 20.71 -6.44
N ASP A 133 8.01 21.56 -6.93
CA ASP A 133 7.66 22.76 -7.70
C ASP A 133 6.94 22.41 -9.00
N PHE A 134 7.37 21.35 -9.68
CA PHE A 134 6.69 20.85 -10.88
C PHE A 134 5.24 20.49 -10.61
N ALA A 135 4.95 19.75 -9.52
CA ALA A 135 3.59 19.39 -9.16
C ALA A 135 2.74 20.61 -8.78
N GLN A 136 3.31 21.58 -8.04
CA GLN A 136 2.63 22.84 -7.73
C GLN A 136 2.35 23.68 -8.99
N LYS A 137 3.30 23.74 -9.93
CA LYS A 137 3.09 24.42 -11.22
C LYS A 137 1.97 23.75 -12.02
N ALA A 138 1.96 22.41 -12.08
CA ALA A 138 0.90 21.66 -12.76
C ALA A 138 -0.49 21.90 -12.12
N LYS A 139 -0.55 22.11 -10.81
CA LYS A 139 -1.77 22.51 -10.10
C LYS A 139 -2.21 23.92 -10.51
N GLN A 140 -1.29 24.89 -10.56
CA GLN A 140 -1.58 26.25 -11.03
C GLN A 140 -2.07 26.28 -12.49
N ASP A 141 -1.55 25.40 -13.33
CA ASP A 141 -1.95 25.24 -14.73
C ASP A 141 -3.28 24.49 -14.90
N GLY A 142 -3.89 24.00 -13.81
CA GLY A 142 -5.18 23.30 -13.81
C GLY A 142 -5.12 21.84 -14.23
N LEU A 143 -3.91 21.27 -14.41
CA LEU A 143 -3.72 19.84 -14.74
C LEU A 143 -3.89 18.93 -13.54
N ILE A 144 -3.72 19.46 -12.33
CA ILE A 144 -3.86 18.76 -11.04
C ILE A 144 -4.73 19.61 -10.11
N ARG A 145 -5.64 18.99 -9.35
CA ARG A 145 -6.43 19.70 -8.34
C ARG A 145 -5.78 19.70 -6.98
N HIS A 146 -5.28 18.52 -6.54
CA HIS A 146 -4.65 18.31 -5.22
C HIS A 146 -3.32 17.59 -5.37
N VAL A 147 -2.30 18.07 -4.65
CA VAL A 147 -0.95 17.50 -4.65
C VAL A 147 -0.65 16.91 -3.28
N GLY A 148 -0.12 15.69 -3.28
CA GLY A 148 0.35 14.99 -2.10
C GLY A 148 1.44 13.99 -2.45
N PHE A 149 1.72 13.09 -1.54
CA PHE A 149 2.71 12.02 -1.77
C PHE A 149 2.29 10.72 -1.10
N SER A 150 2.90 9.61 -1.52
CA SER A 150 2.83 8.33 -0.81
C SER A 150 4.17 7.98 -0.20
N MET A 151 4.13 7.26 0.92
CA MET A 151 5.33 6.92 1.66
C MET A 151 5.21 5.54 2.35
N HIS A 152 6.36 4.83 2.41
CA HIS A 152 6.55 3.59 3.18
C HIS A 152 7.75 3.71 4.12
N ASP A 153 7.90 4.87 4.78
CA ASP A 153 9.01 5.20 5.68
C ASP A 153 8.45 5.58 7.06
N GLY A 154 9.33 5.80 8.04
CA GLY A 154 8.96 6.09 9.41
C GLY A 154 8.48 7.53 9.67
N PRO A 155 7.96 7.78 10.88
CA PRO A 155 7.37 9.07 11.26
C PRO A 155 8.36 10.24 11.20
N GLU A 156 9.64 10.03 11.49
CA GLU A 156 10.67 11.08 11.41
C GLU A 156 10.88 11.58 9.97
N THR A 157 10.78 10.66 9.00
CA THR A 157 10.84 11.03 7.57
C THR A 157 9.59 11.78 7.16
N LEU A 158 8.41 11.34 7.63
CA LEU A 158 7.14 11.99 7.35
C LEU A 158 7.12 13.43 7.90
N ASP A 159 7.50 13.62 9.16
CA ASP A 159 7.56 14.92 9.81
C ASP A 159 8.48 15.89 9.06
N ARG A 160 9.67 15.42 8.69
CA ARG A 160 10.62 16.22 7.90
C ARG A 160 10.02 16.61 6.55
N VAL A 161 9.44 15.66 5.79
CA VAL A 161 8.87 15.96 4.47
C VAL A 161 7.72 16.95 4.57
N LEU A 162 6.84 16.82 5.56
CA LEU A 162 5.72 17.75 5.75
C LEU A 162 6.18 19.13 6.27
N THR A 163 7.29 19.17 7.02
CA THR A 163 7.92 20.44 7.43
C THR A 163 8.57 21.15 6.25
N ASP A 164 9.31 20.43 5.41
CA ASP A 164 10.02 20.99 4.27
C ASP A 164 9.07 21.35 3.12
N HIS A 165 7.92 20.67 3.00
CA HIS A 165 6.91 20.81 1.95
C HIS A 165 5.49 21.01 2.52
N PRO A 166 5.24 22.12 3.25
CA PRO A 166 3.94 22.41 3.87
C PRO A 166 2.80 22.63 2.86
N GLU A 167 3.12 22.74 1.58
CA GLU A 167 2.15 22.84 0.47
C GLU A 167 1.50 21.50 0.12
N MET A 168 1.96 20.37 0.68
CA MET A 168 1.35 19.05 0.46
C MET A 168 0.00 18.96 1.18
N GLU A 169 -1.03 18.61 0.42
CA GLU A 169 -2.42 18.69 0.88
C GLU A 169 -2.94 17.40 1.49
N PHE A 170 -2.28 16.28 1.21
CA PHE A 170 -2.62 14.95 1.72
C PHE A 170 -1.43 14.01 1.64
N VAL A 171 -1.46 12.92 2.42
CA VAL A 171 -0.45 11.86 2.36
C VAL A 171 -1.12 10.49 2.25
N GLN A 172 -0.50 9.57 1.51
CA GLN A 172 -0.93 8.17 1.43
C GLN A 172 0.02 7.29 2.25
N LEU A 173 -0.52 6.66 3.30
CA LEU A 173 0.24 5.88 4.28
C LEU A 173 -0.25 4.43 4.36
N GLN A 174 0.67 3.51 4.65
CA GLN A 174 0.36 2.13 4.99
C GLN A 174 -0.19 2.05 6.41
N VAL A 175 -1.46 1.66 6.56
CA VAL A 175 -2.11 1.53 7.86
C VAL A 175 -3.00 0.29 7.89
N ASN A 176 -2.80 -0.55 8.89
CA ASN A 176 -3.65 -1.69 9.22
C ASN A 176 -3.45 -2.06 10.70
N TYR A 177 -4.30 -2.95 11.24
CA TYR A 177 -4.25 -3.28 12.65
C TYR A 177 -2.99 -4.04 13.09
N LEU A 178 -2.28 -4.74 12.19
CA LEU A 178 -1.02 -5.42 12.49
C LEU A 178 0.16 -4.44 12.49
N ASP A 179 0.20 -3.53 11.52
CA ASP A 179 1.27 -2.55 11.38
C ASP A 179 1.12 -1.36 12.35
N TRP A 180 -0.01 -1.27 13.07
CA TRP A 180 -0.36 -0.14 13.94
C TRP A 180 0.72 0.15 14.99
N GLU A 181 1.13 -0.87 15.74
CA GLU A 181 2.22 -0.77 16.74
C GLU A 181 3.54 -1.40 16.26
N SER A 182 3.64 -1.74 14.98
CA SER A 182 4.86 -2.33 14.42
C SER A 182 6.05 -1.39 14.58
N PRO A 183 7.21 -1.86 15.08
CA PRO A 183 8.42 -1.04 15.17
C PRO A 183 9.02 -0.69 13.81
N VAL A 184 8.52 -1.31 12.73
CA VAL A 184 8.99 -1.08 11.36
C VAL A 184 8.07 -0.10 10.63
N ALA A 185 6.77 -0.38 10.56
CA ALA A 185 5.81 0.45 9.85
C ALA A 185 5.39 1.69 10.66
N GLN A 186 5.32 1.56 11.99
CA GLN A 186 4.99 2.63 12.94
C GLN A 186 3.72 3.42 12.53
N SER A 187 2.70 2.69 12.03
CA SER A 187 1.54 3.32 11.40
C SER A 187 0.81 4.30 12.32
N ARG A 188 0.68 3.97 13.62
CA ARG A 188 0.08 4.89 14.61
C ARG A 188 0.83 6.21 14.68
N ARG A 189 2.16 6.15 14.82
CA ARG A 189 2.98 7.37 14.93
C ARG A 189 2.97 8.18 13.63
N CYS A 190 2.94 7.53 12.47
CA CYS A 190 2.77 8.24 11.19
C CYS A 190 1.40 8.95 11.11
N MET A 191 0.31 8.33 11.60
CA MET A 191 -1.00 8.98 11.67
C MET A 191 -0.99 10.19 12.62
N GLU A 192 -0.31 10.09 13.76
CA GLU A 192 -0.14 11.20 14.71
C GLU A 192 0.63 12.36 14.07
N VAL A 193 1.73 12.10 13.38
CA VAL A 193 2.51 13.13 12.65
C VAL A 193 1.65 13.81 11.58
N ALA A 194 0.91 13.05 10.78
CA ALA A 194 0.01 13.63 9.78
C ALA A 194 -1.04 14.57 10.43
N ALA A 195 -1.57 14.18 11.60
CA ALA A 195 -2.50 15.02 12.36
C ALA A 195 -1.83 16.27 12.96
N GLU A 196 -0.58 16.18 13.43
CA GLU A 196 0.22 17.32 13.92
C GLU A 196 0.42 18.38 12.83
N HIS A 197 0.48 17.97 11.55
CA HIS A 197 0.59 18.84 10.38
C HIS A 197 -0.77 19.21 9.73
N ASP A 198 -1.90 18.82 10.33
CA ASP A 198 -3.25 19.02 9.75
C ASP A 198 -3.43 18.41 8.34
N VAL A 199 -2.68 17.35 8.01
CA VAL A 199 -2.71 16.71 6.69
C VAL A 199 -3.57 15.44 6.72
N PRO A 200 -4.65 15.35 5.91
CA PRO A 200 -5.49 14.16 5.85
C PRO A 200 -4.76 12.97 5.19
N VAL A 201 -5.15 11.78 5.62
CA VAL A 201 -4.50 10.53 5.21
C VAL A 201 -5.39 9.69 4.29
N ILE A 202 -4.83 9.25 3.17
CA ILE A 202 -5.33 8.16 2.35
C ILE A 202 -4.66 6.89 2.84
N ILE A 203 -5.46 5.91 3.25
CA ILE A 203 -4.91 4.63 3.75
C ILE A 203 -4.70 3.66 2.60
N MET A 204 -3.45 3.20 2.42
CA MET A 204 -3.09 2.04 1.61
C MET A 204 -2.78 0.83 2.48
N GLU A 205 -2.82 -0.36 1.90
CA GLU A 205 -2.53 -1.65 2.56
C GLU A 205 -3.41 -1.95 3.80
N PRO A 206 -4.71 -1.60 3.82
CA PRO A 206 -5.57 -1.89 4.96
C PRO A 206 -5.67 -3.39 5.26
N ALA A 207 -5.61 -4.23 4.23
CA ALA A 207 -5.58 -5.69 4.31
C ALA A 207 -4.16 -6.26 4.14
N ARG A 208 -3.11 -5.43 4.19
CA ARG A 208 -1.70 -5.79 4.05
C ARG A 208 -1.46 -6.74 2.88
N GLY A 209 -1.74 -6.25 1.66
CA GLY A 209 -1.60 -7.04 0.44
C GLY A 209 -2.56 -8.22 0.29
N GLY A 210 -3.57 -8.32 1.16
CA GLY A 210 -4.52 -9.44 1.21
C GLY A 210 -4.18 -10.47 2.31
N MET A 211 -3.09 -10.30 3.06
CA MET A 211 -2.72 -11.17 4.16
C MET A 211 -3.80 -11.21 5.25
N LEU A 212 -4.27 -10.05 5.69
CA LEU A 212 -5.21 -9.95 6.82
C LEU A 212 -6.62 -10.46 6.49
N VAL A 213 -6.90 -10.79 5.24
CA VAL A 213 -8.16 -11.42 4.81
C VAL A 213 -8.02 -12.91 4.48
N ASN A 214 -6.79 -13.45 4.60
CA ASN A 214 -6.44 -14.85 4.38
C ASN A 214 -5.65 -15.42 5.58
N LEU A 215 -6.05 -15.07 6.78
CA LEU A 215 -5.43 -15.58 8.01
C LEU A 215 -5.69 -17.08 8.16
N ALA A 216 -4.70 -17.79 8.71
CA ALA A 216 -4.89 -19.17 9.13
C ALA A 216 -6.01 -19.28 10.19
N ASP A 217 -6.77 -20.36 10.18
CA ASP A 217 -7.94 -20.55 11.05
C ASP A 217 -7.63 -20.28 12.54
N ARG A 218 -6.46 -20.75 13.02
CA ARG A 218 -6.02 -20.52 14.40
C ARG A 218 -5.81 -19.04 14.74
N VAL A 219 -5.45 -18.24 13.76
CA VAL A 219 -5.21 -16.79 13.90
C VAL A 219 -6.53 -16.03 13.80
N ALA A 220 -7.40 -16.44 12.88
CA ALA A 220 -8.72 -15.86 12.70
C ALA A 220 -9.71 -16.21 13.80
N ALA A 221 -9.46 -17.25 14.58
CA ALA A 221 -10.39 -17.83 15.56
C ALA A 221 -11.01 -16.79 16.52
N PRO A 222 -10.28 -15.83 17.13
CA PRO A 222 -10.90 -14.82 17.99
C PRO A 222 -11.90 -13.94 17.25
N LEU A 223 -11.59 -13.53 16.00
CA LEU A 223 -12.45 -12.68 15.18
C LEU A 223 -13.73 -13.42 14.77
N VAL A 224 -13.57 -14.66 14.30
CA VAL A 224 -14.70 -15.50 13.88
C VAL A 224 -15.60 -15.89 15.07
N ALA A 225 -15.03 -16.18 16.23
CA ALA A 225 -15.81 -16.47 17.43
C ALA A 225 -16.59 -15.26 17.94
N CYS A 226 -16.03 -14.06 17.79
CA CYS A 226 -16.67 -12.81 18.23
C CYS A 226 -17.83 -12.38 17.30
N SER A 227 -17.61 -12.45 15.97
CA SER A 227 -18.58 -11.98 14.97
C SER A 227 -18.53 -12.89 13.72
N PRO A 228 -19.16 -14.07 13.78
CA PRO A 228 -19.05 -15.08 12.71
C PRO A 228 -19.68 -14.65 11.37
N GLU A 229 -20.55 -13.65 11.39
CA GLU A 229 -21.18 -13.07 10.20
C GLU A 229 -20.28 -12.05 9.47
N LYS A 230 -19.21 -11.58 10.10
CA LYS A 230 -18.30 -10.56 9.52
C LYS A 230 -17.11 -11.21 8.81
N SER A 231 -16.83 -10.75 7.60
CA SER A 231 -15.64 -11.17 6.87
C SER A 231 -14.35 -10.64 7.52
N LEU A 232 -13.21 -11.32 7.32
CA LEU A 232 -11.91 -10.81 7.75
C LEU A 232 -11.57 -9.46 7.10
N ALA A 233 -12.07 -9.21 5.89
CA ALA A 233 -11.94 -7.93 5.22
C ALA A 233 -12.67 -6.81 5.99
N SER A 234 -13.87 -7.09 6.51
CA SER A 234 -14.61 -6.14 7.34
C SER A 234 -13.81 -5.69 8.57
N TRP A 235 -13.12 -6.61 9.25
CA TRP A 235 -12.23 -6.27 10.38
C TRP A 235 -11.12 -5.31 9.98
N SER A 236 -10.43 -5.59 8.88
CA SER A 236 -9.34 -4.76 8.36
C SER A 236 -9.80 -3.37 7.99
N TYR A 237 -10.92 -3.26 7.26
CA TYR A 237 -11.44 -1.97 6.81
C TYR A 237 -12.03 -1.15 7.94
N ARG A 238 -12.80 -1.76 8.86
CA ARG A 238 -13.39 -1.08 10.02
C ARG A 238 -12.31 -0.51 10.94
N PHE A 239 -11.17 -1.19 11.10
CA PHE A 239 -10.03 -0.65 11.83
C PHE A 239 -9.57 0.67 11.21
N CYS A 240 -9.30 0.68 9.92
CA CYS A 240 -8.79 1.87 9.22
C CYS A 240 -9.82 2.99 9.13
N TYR A 241 -11.06 2.63 8.87
CA TYR A 241 -12.15 3.53 8.55
C TYR A 241 -12.54 4.48 9.70
N ASN A 242 -12.41 4.01 10.95
CA ASN A 242 -12.76 4.74 12.14
C ASN A 242 -11.60 5.59 12.71
N LEU A 243 -10.42 5.56 12.07
CA LEU A 243 -9.30 6.39 12.52
C LEU A 243 -9.55 7.87 12.20
N PRO A 244 -9.15 8.80 13.08
CA PRO A 244 -9.26 10.23 12.82
C PRO A 244 -8.34 10.66 11.67
N GLY A 245 -8.73 11.71 10.93
CA GLY A 245 -7.94 12.26 9.84
C GLY A 245 -7.94 11.45 8.54
N VAL A 246 -8.64 10.30 8.50
CA VAL A 246 -8.72 9.45 7.30
C VAL A 246 -9.64 10.07 6.26
N LEU A 247 -9.11 10.29 5.06
CA LEU A 247 -9.85 10.76 3.89
C LEU A 247 -10.58 9.58 3.22
N THR A 248 -9.82 8.56 2.81
CA THR A 248 -10.34 7.35 2.18
C THR A 248 -9.46 6.14 2.50
N VAL A 249 -10.02 4.94 2.43
CA VAL A 249 -9.32 3.66 2.63
C VAL A 249 -9.33 2.89 1.31
N LEU A 250 -8.16 2.61 0.76
CA LEU A 250 -8.02 1.96 -0.53
C LEU A 250 -8.22 0.44 -0.41
N SER A 251 -9.04 -0.11 -1.27
CA SER A 251 -9.20 -1.56 -1.42
C SER A 251 -8.81 -2.02 -2.82
N GLY A 252 -7.88 -2.97 -2.92
CA GLY A 252 -7.50 -3.65 -4.15
C GLY A 252 -8.45 -4.79 -4.45
N MET A 253 -9.61 -4.46 -5.00
CA MET A 253 -10.63 -5.44 -5.39
C MET A 253 -10.34 -6.02 -6.77
N SER A 254 -10.51 -7.34 -6.92
CA SER A 254 -10.28 -8.08 -8.17
C SER A 254 -11.54 -8.80 -8.68
N THR A 255 -12.63 -8.77 -7.91
CA THR A 255 -13.91 -9.38 -8.27
C THR A 255 -15.10 -8.49 -7.92
N ILE A 256 -16.22 -8.68 -8.62
CA ILE A 256 -17.47 -7.95 -8.36
C ILE A 256 -17.99 -8.24 -6.95
N ASP A 257 -17.82 -9.46 -6.46
CA ASP A 257 -18.27 -9.84 -5.12
C ASP A 257 -17.48 -9.13 -4.04
N GLN A 258 -16.15 -8.94 -4.21
CA GLN A 258 -15.35 -8.10 -3.33
C GLN A 258 -15.83 -6.65 -3.35
N VAL A 259 -16.19 -6.11 -4.52
CA VAL A 259 -16.75 -4.75 -4.62
C VAL A 259 -18.06 -4.64 -3.83
N ARG A 260 -18.97 -5.58 -4.01
CA ARG A 260 -20.28 -5.60 -3.30
C ARG A 260 -20.11 -5.73 -1.81
N GLN A 261 -19.24 -6.66 -1.36
CA GLN A 261 -18.97 -6.88 0.06
C GLN A 261 -18.36 -5.64 0.70
N ASN A 262 -17.34 -5.05 0.09
CA ASN A 262 -16.69 -3.86 0.63
C ASN A 262 -17.64 -2.65 0.69
N ILE A 263 -18.50 -2.46 -0.32
CA ILE A 263 -19.55 -1.44 -0.26
C ILE A 263 -20.49 -1.67 0.93
N ALA A 264 -20.89 -2.91 1.18
CA ALA A 264 -21.76 -3.24 2.31
C ALA A 264 -21.07 -2.96 3.65
N ASP A 265 -19.80 -3.37 3.81
CA ASP A 265 -18.99 -3.16 5.01
C ASP A 265 -18.81 -1.65 5.29
N PHE A 266 -18.52 -0.84 4.25
CA PHE A 266 -18.38 0.61 4.42
C PHE A 266 -19.70 1.34 4.68
N LYS A 267 -20.83 0.85 4.17
CA LYS A 267 -22.15 1.41 4.49
C LYS A 267 -22.59 1.12 5.92
N ALA A 268 -22.23 -0.02 6.46
CA ALA A 268 -22.52 -0.39 7.84
C ALA A 268 -21.80 0.52 8.84
N ASN A 269 -20.60 0.97 8.54
CA ASN A 269 -19.77 1.95 9.30
C ASN A 269 -19.92 1.89 10.83
N GLU A 270 -19.82 0.69 11.39
CA GLU A 270 -19.95 0.50 12.83
C GLU A 270 -18.57 0.52 13.49
N PRO A 271 -18.35 1.38 14.50
CA PRO A 271 -17.18 1.27 15.38
C PRO A 271 -17.09 -0.10 16.03
N PHE A 272 -15.89 -0.53 16.39
CA PHE A 272 -15.73 -1.77 17.16
C PHE A 272 -16.41 -1.68 18.53
N SER A 273 -17.15 -2.71 18.89
CA SER A 273 -17.58 -2.94 20.26
C SER A 273 -16.39 -3.30 21.16
N PRO A 274 -16.52 -3.21 22.49
CA PRO A 274 -15.47 -3.66 23.40
C PRO A 274 -15.04 -5.12 23.17
N ALA A 275 -15.98 -6.00 22.87
CA ALA A 275 -15.70 -7.42 22.57
C ALA A 275 -14.90 -7.59 21.26
N GLU A 276 -15.26 -6.83 20.23
CA GLU A 276 -14.53 -6.84 18.95
C GLU A 276 -13.12 -6.25 19.10
N THR A 277 -12.96 -5.20 19.91
CA THR A 277 -11.64 -4.62 20.21
C THR A 277 -10.75 -5.64 20.90
N GLU A 278 -11.28 -6.40 21.85
CA GLU A 278 -10.56 -7.48 22.54
C GLU A 278 -10.20 -8.62 21.58
N ALA A 279 -11.14 -9.06 20.73
CA ALA A 279 -10.89 -10.09 19.73
C ALA A 279 -9.78 -9.68 18.75
N LEU A 280 -9.74 -8.41 18.34
CA LEU A 280 -8.70 -7.87 17.49
C LEU A 280 -7.33 -7.84 18.19
N ALA A 281 -7.30 -7.48 19.47
CA ALA A 281 -6.07 -7.51 20.29
C ALA A 281 -5.51 -8.94 20.41
N GLN A 282 -6.37 -9.92 20.72
CA GLN A 282 -5.99 -11.33 20.79
C GLN A 282 -5.45 -11.85 19.44
N THR A 283 -6.07 -11.47 18.33
CA THR A 283 -5.59 -11.83 16.99
C THR A 283 -4.20 -11.26 16.72
N ARG A 284 -3.94 -10.01 17.13
CA ARG A 284 -2.62 -9.37 17.00
C ARG A 284 -1.57 -10.11 17.85
N GLU A 285 -1.89 -10.45 19.11
CA GLU A 285 -1.00 -11.21 20.00
C GLU A 285 -0.64 -12.59 19.39
N ILE A 286 -1.60 -13.28 18.80
CA ILE A 286 -1.36 -14.55 18.10
C ILE A 286 -0.41 -14.32 16.92
N LEU A 287 -0.68 -13.31 16.06
CA LEU A 287 0.18 -12.98 14.91
C LEU A 287 1.62 -12.65 15.34
N GLU A 288 1.77 -11.86 16.39
CA GLU A 288 3.07 -11.48 16.94
C GLU A 288 3.81 -12.69 17.54
N SER A 289 3.07 -13.62 18.19
CA SER A 289 3.64 -14.84 18.77
C SER A 289 4.14 -15.84 17.72
N ILE A 290 3.55 -15.84 16.53
CA ILE A 290 3.95 -16.72 15.40
C ILE A 290 5.21 -16.19 14.71
N ALA A 291 5.54 -14.93 14.83
CA ALA A 291 6.77 -14.36 14.29
C ALA A 291 8.00 -14.94 15.02
N ALA A 292 8.42 -16.14 14.62
CA ALA A 292 9.46 -16.92 15.29
C ALA A 292 10.86 -16.30 15.16
N ILE A 293 11.08 -15.47 14.13
CA ILE A 293 12.38 -14.82 13.87
C ILE A 293 12.32 -13.39 14.44
N PRO A 294 13.04 -13.08 15.54
CA PRO A 294 12.95 -11.78 16.22
C PRO A 294 13.74 -10.68 15.49
N CYS A 295 13.57 -10.58 14.18
CA CYS A 295 14.25 -9.56 13.38
C CYS A 295 13.60 -8.18 13.57
N THR A 296 14.38 -7.21 14.07
CA THR A 296 13.96 -5.83 14.31
C THR A 296 14.25 -4.89 13.13
N ASN A 297 14.67 -5.43 11.98
CA ASN A 297 15.04 -4.67 10.78
C ASN A 297 16.11 -3.57 11.03
N CYS A 298 17.01 -3.78 11.99
CA CYS A 298 18.09 -2.82 12.31
C CYS A 298 19.16 -2.69 11.21
N ARG A 299 19.19 -3.62 10.22
CA ARG A 299 20.01 -3.63 9.02
C ARG A 299 21.53 -3.70 9.23
N TYR A 300 22.02 -4.01 10.43
CA TYR A 300 23.47 -4.20 10.64
C TYR A 300 24.03 -5.35 9.79
N CYS A 301 23.29 -6.44 9.66
CA CYS A 301 23.63 -7.58 8.84
C CYS A 301 23.82 -7.27 7.35
N VAL A 302 23.08 -6.28 6.82
CA VAL A 302 23.16 -5.91 5.38
C VAL A 302 24.47 -5.22 5.06
N LYS A 303 24.94 -4.33 5.95
CA LYS A 303 26.20 -3.56 5.74
C LYS A 303 27.44 -4.44 5.66
N GLY A 304 27.40 -5.63 6.29
CA GLY A 304 28.52 -6.60 6.31
C GLY A 304 28.38 -7.71 5.28
N CYS A 305 27.27 -7.81 4.55
CA CYS A 305 27.04 -8.91 3.63
C CYS A 305 27.75 -8.67 2.29
N PRO A 306 28.78 -9.48 1.91
CA PRO A 306 29.52 -9.31 0.65
C PRO A 306 28.68 -9.66 -0.59
N GLN A 307 27.55 -10.37 -0.40
CA GLN A 307 26.62 -10.76 -1.47
C GLN A 307 25.36 -9.89 -1.49
N GLU A 308 25.29 -8.85 -0.68
CA GLU A 308 24.16 -7.91 -0.60
C GLU A 308 22.80 -8.60 -0.40
N VAL A 309 22.77 -9.74 0.33
CA VAL A 309 21.54 -10.49 0.60
C VAL A 309 20.54 -9.60 1.35
N ALA A 310 19.29 -9.61 0.92
CA ALA A 310 18.19 -8.85 1.52
C ALA A 310 17.71 -9.48 2.85
N ILE A 311 18.63 -9.65 3.80
CA ILE A 311 18.43 -10.44 5.02
C ILE A 311 17.20 -10.02 5.82
N PRO A 312 16.97 -8.74 6.18
CA PRO A 312 15.81 -8.36 6.98
C PRO A 312 14.48 -8.61 6.26
N GLU A 313 14.45 -8.37 4.95
CA GLU A 313 13.30 -8.61 4.10
C GLU A 313 12.95 -10.12 4.09
N ILE A 314 13.95 -10.97 3.94
CA ILE A 314 13.78 -12.43 3.92
C ILE A 314 13.30 -12.95 5.29
N MET A 315 13.88 -12.46 6.40
CA MET A 315 13.41 -12.82 7.75
C MET A 315 11.94 -12.42 7.96
N GLY A 316 11.56 -11.23 7.46
CA GLY A 316 10.17 -10.76 7.50
C GLY A 316 9.22 -11.64 6.67
N LEU A 317 9.66 -12.13 5.53
CA LEU A 317 8.87 -13.00 4.66
C LEU A 317 8.68 -14.41 5.24
N LEU A 318 9.69 -14.98 5.90
CA LEU A 318 9.55 -16.24 6.63
C LEU A 318 8.55 -16.13 7.79
N ASN A 319 8.60 -15.02 8.54
CA ASN A 319 7.59 -14.76 9.57
C ASN A 319 6.19 -14.60 8.95
N LEU A 320 6.09 -13.90 7.82
CA LEU A 320 4.82 -13.70 7.11
C LEU A 320 4.24 -15.03 6.63
N GLU A 321 5.06 -15.92 6.07
CA GLU A 321 4.62 -17.25 5.63
C GLU A 321 4.01 -18.06 6.76
N ALA A 322 4.61 -18.02 7.97
CA ALA A 322 4.06 -18.67 9.14
C ALA A 322 2.70 -18.12 9.62
N GLN A 323 2.34 -16.90 9.21
CA GLN A 323 1.13 -16.20 9.61
C GLN A 323 -0.05 -16.40 8.63
N VAL A 324 0.22 -16.85 7.40
CA VAL A 324 -0.77 -16.96 6.31
C VAL A 324 -0.88 -18.38 5.76
N GLU A 325 -2.01 -18.73 5.16
CA GLU A 325 -2.18 -20.01 4.46
C GLU A 325 -1.74 -19.95 2.99
N ASN A 326 -1.62 -18.74 2.42
CA ASN A 326 -1.33 -18.56 1.00
C ASN A 326 0.15 -18.32 0.73
N ASN A 327 0.92 -19.37 0.55
CA ASN A 327 2.36 -19.31 0.25
C ASN A 327 2.66 -18.60 -1.10
N LYS A 328 1.74 -18.64 -2.05
CA LYS A 328 1.96 -17.96 -3.35
C LYS A 328 2.13 -16.45 -3.19
N PHE A 329 1.32 -15.82 -2.35
CA PHE A 329 1.45 -14.38 -2.07
C PHE A 329 2.83 -14.04 -1.48
N VAL A 330 3.32 -14.86 -0.55
CA VAL A 330 4.64 -14.64 0.08
C VAL A 330 5.77 -14.85 -0.93
N SER A 331 5.67 -15.87 -1.79
CA SER A 331 6.65 -16.13 -2.87
C SER A 331 6.69 -14.99 -3.90
N ASP A 332 5.54 -14.41 -4.23
CA ASP A 332 5.47 -13.23 -5.11
C ASP A 332 6.17 -12.01 -4.47
N LEU A 333 5.96 -11.77 -3.17
CA LEU A 333 6.67 -10.74 -2.41
C LEU A 333 8.18 -11.00 -2.34
N TYR A 334 8.59 -12.25 -2.12
CA TYR A 334 10.00 -12.64 -2.12
C TYR A 334 10.67 -12.29 -3.44
N SER A 335 10.04 -12.61 -4.55
CA SER A 335 10.54 -12.33 -5.90
C SER A 335 10.77 -10.84 -6.15
N TRP A 336 10.04 -9.97 -5.44
CA TRP A 336 10.16 -8.51 -5.53
C TRP A 336 11.09 -7.92 -4.47
N GLN A 337 10.96 -8.32 -3.20
CA GLN A 337 11.70 -7.72 -2.08
C GLN A 337 13.13 -8.25 -1.94
N ALA A 338 13.39 -9.48 -2.36
CA ALA A 338 14.72 -10.08 -2.35
C ALA A 338 15.63 -9.64 -3.53
N LYS A 339 15.21 -8.65 -4.28
CA LYS A 339 16.07 -7.96 -5.25
C LYS A 339 16.87 -6.88 -4.52
N PRO A 340 17.97 -6.89 -4.03
CA PRO A 340 19.24 -7.04 -4.72
C PRO A 340 19.94 -8.39 -4.47
N GLY A 341 19.60 -9.09 -3.39
CA GLY A 341 20.27 -10.36 -3.08
C GLY A 341 19.32 -11.42 -2.57
N ARG A 342 19.17 -12.53 -3.32
CA ARG A 342 18.37 -13.68 -2.94
C ARG A 342 19.03 -14.48 -1.79
N ALA A 343 18.27 -15.31 -1.12
CA ALA A 343 18.76 -16.20 -0.06
C ALA A 343 19.85 -17.15 -0.58
N SER A 344 19.69 -17.69 -1.79
CA SER A 344 20.66 -18.58 -2.46
C SER A 344 22.01 -17.92 -2.79
N ALA A 345 22.11 -16.60 -2.76
CA ALA A 345 23.39 -15.90 -2.91
C ALA A 345 24.28 -15.98 -1.65
N CYS A 346 23.75 -16.49 -0.52
CA CYS A 346 24.49 -16.59 0.72
C CYS A 346 25.68 -17.54 0.60
N ILE A 347 26.88 -17.05 0.96
CA ILE A 347 28.13 -17.84 0.98
C ILE A 347 28.48 -18.35 2.38
N GLU A 348 27.59 -18.29 3.33
CA GLU A 348 27.72 -18.79 4.70
C GLU A 348 28.93 -18.24 5.47
N CYS A 349 29.34 -17.01 5.21
CA CYS A 349 30.55 -16.40 5.81
C CYS A 349 30.39 -16.01 7.30
N GLY A 350 29.17 -16.02 7.86
CA GLY A 350 28.88 -15.75 9.27
C GLY A 350 28.93 -14.28 9.70
N LEU A 351 29.33 -13.34 8.83
CA LEU A 351 29.44 -11.92 9.19
C LEU A 351 28.11 -11.30 9.67
N CYS A 352 27.01 -11.67 9.02
CA CYS A 352 25.67 -11.18 9.38
C CYS A 352 25.23 -11.61 10.79
N GLU A 353 25.53 -12.85 11.19
CA GLU A 353 25.21 -13.39 12.51
C GLU A 353 26.06 -12.73 13.60
N SER A 354 27.37 -12.53 13.34
CA SER A 354 28.26 -11.84 14.29
C SER A 354 27.85 -10.37 14.55
N MET A 355 27.13 -9.74 13.63
CA MET A 355 26.66 -8.36 13.72
C MET A 355 25.21 -8.24 14.22
N CYS A 356 24.50 -9.36 14.37
CA CYS A 356 23.08 -9.37 14.73
C CYS A 356 22.88 -9.15 16.24
N PRO A 357 22.27 -8.01 16.69
CA PRO A 357 22.03 -7.77 18.12
C PRO A 357 21.02 -8.77 18.72
N GLN A 358 20.19 -9.39 17.88
CA GLN A 358 19.18 -10.36 18.27
C GLN A 358 19.70 -11.80 18.23
N GLN A 359 20.97 -12.04 17.87
CA GLN A 359 21.59 -13.35 17.79
C GLN A 359 20.79 -14.37 16.93
N ILE A 360 20.20 -13.88 15.84
CA ILE A 360 19.43 -14.72 14.92
C ILE A 360 20.37 -15.64 14.14
N GLY A 361 20.04 -16.92 14.05
CA GLY A 361 20.69 -17.89 13.15
C GLY A 361 20.33 -17.57 11.69
N ILE A 362 20.95 -16.53 11.13
CA ILE A 362 20.58 -15.95 9.83
C ILE A 362 20.83 -16.95 8.70
N ILE A 363 21.95 -17.65 8.73
CA ILE A 363 22.34 -18.61 7.68
C ILE A 363 21.30 -19.74 7.57
N GLU A 364 20.86 -20.29 8.70
CA GLU A 364 19.86 -21.36 8.72
C GLU A 364 18.51 -20.86 8.18
N ASN A 365 18.08 -19.68 8.61
CA ASN A 365 16.86 -19.07 8.09
C ASN A 365 16.95 -18.75 6.58
N LEU A 366 18.13 -18.39 6.06
CA LEU A 366 18.32 -18.20 4.63
C LEU A 366 18.22 -19.53 3.86
N LYS A 367 18.71 -20.66 4.42
CA LYS A 367 18.51 -21.98 3.83
C LYS A 367 17.02 -22.35 3.77
N THR A 368 16.30 -22.12 4.85
CA THR A 368 14.84 -22.29 4.87
C THR A 368 14.16 -21.44 3.80
N ALA A 369 14.58 -20.19 3.63
CA ALA A 369 14.03 -19.32 2.60
C ALA A 369 14.30 -19.80 1.17
N VAL A 370 15.46 -20.43 0.91
CA VAL A 370 15.74 -21.09 -0.38
C VAL A 370 14.76 -22.24 -0.62
N GLU A 371 14.55 -23.09 0.37
CA GLU A 371 13.63 -24.23 0.25
C GLU A 371 12.19 -23.82 0.01
N HIS A 372 11.76 -22.68 0.59
CA HIS A 372 10.37 -22.22 0.54
C HIS A 372 10.06 -21.31 -0.64
N PHE A 373 11.03 -20.51 -1.09
CA PHE A 373 10.77 -19.42 -2.05
C PHE A 373 11.53 -19.52 -3.38
N GLU A 374 12.57 -20.40 -3.47
CA GLU A 374 13.42 -20.54 -4.66
C GLU A 374 13.33 -21.91 -5.31
#